data_d4f51803241904e7abcb02851055ae3c
#
_entry.id   d4f51803241904e7abcb02851055ae3c
#
_cell.length_a   1.000
_cell.length_b   1.000
_cell.length_c   1.000
_cell.angle_alpha   90.00
_cell.angle_beta   90.00
_cell.angle_gamma   90.00
#
_symmetry.space_group_name_H-M   'P 1'
#
loop_
_entity.id
_entity.type
_entity.pdbx_description
1 polymer ?
#
loop_
_entity_poly.entity_id
_entity_poly.type
_entity_poly.pdbx_seq_one_letter_code
_entity_poly.pdbx_strand_id
1 'polypeptide(L)'
;SSMDKIPLVPAPEVLPERADAYWGILEVIEDAQTIAISGHTSPDGDALGSTLGLGLALRERFPNKEITFLMADDAPVPRIYRFLPGAEELVPAVRYAEDPDLFISVDCPVLERLEDAREVVQRSRFVVSFDHHPAREEFADSSIRRVDAASASVLIEEFLSFCTISISPDVANCLFCGLVTDTGRFQYQNADPHSFVVASRLVAAG
;
A
#
# COMPACT_ATOMS: atom_id res chain seq x y z
N SER A 1 -16.74 15.01 -24.23
CA SER A 1 -15.72 15.40 -25.19
C SER A 1 -14.91 14.20 -25.64
N SER A 2 -14.23 14.29 -26.76
CA SER A 2 -13.38 13.21 -27.28
C SER A 2 -12.21 12.87 -26.35
N MET A 3 -11.88 13.76 -25.42
CA MET A 3 -10.85 13.53 -24.41
C MET A 3 -11.27 12.56 -23.33
N ASP A 4 -12.57 12.37 -23.14
CA ASP A 4 -13.11 11.40 -22.18
C ASP A 4 -13.01 9.97 -22.70
N LYS A 5 -12.50 9.81 -23.94
CA LYS A 5 -12.44 8.52 -24.63
C LYS A 5 -11.02 8.00 -24.84
N ILE A 6 -10.04 8.50 -24.08
CA ILE A 6 -8.73 7.87 -24.06
C ILE A 6 -8.94 6.44 -23.56
N PRO A 7 -8.58 5.42 -24.37
CA PRO A 7 -8.80 4.04 -23.93
C PRO A 7 -8.02 3.83 -22.66
N LEU A 8 -8.73 3.56 -21.57
CA LEU A 8 -8.08 3.14 -20.33
C LEU A 8 -7.40 1.80 -20.58
N VAL A 9 -6.17 1.69 -20.17
CA VAL A 9 -5.47 0.41 -20.23
C VAL A 9 -6.25 -0.55 -19.34
N PRO A 10 -6.74 -1.68 -19.87
CA PRO A 10 -7.57 -2.58 -19.07
C PRO A 10 -6.79 -3.11 -17.85
N ALA A 11 -7.50 -3.25 -16.74
CA ALA A 11 -6.94 -3.88 -15.55
C ALA A 11 -6.58 -5.34 -15.87
N PRO A 12 -5.43 -5.84 -15.39
CA PRO A 12 -5.09 -7.24 -15.53
C PRO A 12 -6.16 -8.11 -14.87
N GLU A 13 -6.41 -9.27 -15.45
CA GLU A 13 -7.31 -10.24 -14.85
C GLU A 13 -6.74 -10.73 -13.51
N VAL A 14 -7.58 -10.72 -12.48
CA VAL A 14 -7.21 -11.21 -11.17
C VAL A 14 -7.59 -12.69 -11.05
N LEU A 15 -6.62 -13.54 -10.66
CA LEU A 15 -6.88 -14.97 -10.47
C LEU A 15 -7.92 -15.20 -9.36
N PRO A 16 -8.77 -16.26 -9.48
CA PRO A 16 -9.85 -16.50 -8.51
C PRO A 16 -9.41 -16.55 -7.05
N GLU A 17 -8.27 -17.20 -6.75
CA GLU A 17 -7.76 -17.29 -5.36
C GLU A 17 -7.41 -15.89 -4.82
N ARG A 18 -6.82 -15.05 -5.64
CA ARG A 18 -6.47 -13.67 -5.23
C ARG A 18 -7.72 -12.80 -5.15
N ALA A 19 -8.69 -13.02 -6.03
CA ALA A 19 -9.98 -12.33 -5.95
C ALA A 19 -10.69 -12.61 -4.63
N ASP A 20 -10.73 -13.84 -4.19
CA ASP A 20 -11.32 -14.24 -2.91
C ASP A 20 -10.59 -13.57 -1.74
N ALA A 21 -9.26 -13.53 -1.79
CA ALA A 21 -8.45 -12.86 -0.78
C ALA A 21 -8.73 -11.36 -0.75
N TYR A 22 -8.85 -10.71 -1.89
CA TYR A 22 -9.18 -9.28 -1.97
C TYR A 22 -10.57 -8.98 -1.39
N TRP A 23 -11.58 -9.80 -1.71
CA TRP A 23 -12.91 -9.64 -1.13
C TRP A 23 -12.89 -9.78 0.39
N GLY A 24 -12.15 -10.76 0.91
CA GLY A 24 -11.99 -10.96 2.35
C GLY A 24 -11.31 -9.77 3.03
N ILE A 25 -10.28 -9.23 2.42
CA ILE A 25 -9.58 -8.04 2.94
C ILE A 25 -10.50 -6.81 2.91
N LEU A 26 -11.26 -6.63 1.84
CA LEU A 26 -12.22 -5.53 1.77
C LEU A 26 -13.26 -5.61 2.89
N GLU A 27 -13.78 -6.81 3.17
CA GLU A 27 -14.71 -7.02 4.29
C GLU A 27 -14.10 -6.61 5.63
N VAL A 28 -12.86 -6.99 5.89
CA VAL A 28 -12.14 -6.63 7.11
C VAL A 28 -11.97 -5.11 7.21
N ILE A 29 -11.63 -4.45 6.09
CA ILE A 29 -11.50 -3.00 6.03
C ILE A 29 -12.86 -2.33 6.32
N GLU A 30 -13.94 -2.82 5.72
CA GLU A 30 -15.27 -2.26 5.92
C GLU A 30 -15.70 -2.35 7.39
N ASP A 31 -15.38 -3.45 8.06
CA ASP A 31 -15.74 -3.69 9.46
C ASP A 31 -14.87 -2.88 10.44
N ALA A 32 -13.64 -2.54 10.07
CA ALA A 32 -12.72 -1.83 10.95
C ALA A 32 -13.07 -0.33 11.03
N GLN A 33 -13.09 0.21 12.24
CA GLN A 33 -13.25 1.65 12.47
C GLN A 33 -11.90 2.36 12.54
N THR A 34 -10.92 1.73 13.17
CA THR A 34 -9.56 2.27 13.32
C THR A 34 -8.58 1.41 12.55
N ILE A 35 -7.80 2.05 11.68
CA ILE A 35 -6.84 1.37 10.80
C ILE A 35 -5.48 2.07 10.94
N ALA A 36 -4.44 1.29 11.19
CA ALA A 36 -3.05 1.75 11.15
C ALA A 36 -2.32 1.07 9.99
N ILE A 37 -1.53 1.82 9.26
CA ILE A 37 -0.79 1.30 8.09
C ILE A 37 0.68 1.66 8.25
N SER A 38 1.57 0.69 8.05
CA SER A 38 3.01 0.92 8.08
C SER A 38 3.74 0.02 7.09
N GLY A 39 4.83 0.52 6.53
CA GLY A 39 5.85 -0.27 5.84
C GLY A 39 6.99 -0.62 6.79
N HIS A 40 8.10 -1.11 6.21
CA HIS A 40 9.29 -1.51 6.97
C HIS A 40 10.07 -0.31 7.51
N THR A 41 10.96 -0.58 8.46
CA THR A 41 11.92 0.40 8.97
C THR A 41 12.87 0.89 7.87
N SER A 42 13.42 2.10 8.03
CA SER A 42 14.21 2.76 7.00
C SER A 42 13.48 2.75 5.65
N PRO A 43 12.29 3.34 5.59
CA PRO A 43 11.40 3.15 4.45
C PRO A 43 11.97 3.76 3.17
N ASP A 44 11.78 3.04 2.08
CA ASP A 44 12.04 3.51 0.73
C ASP A 44 10.76 4.08 0.09
N GLY A 45 10.84 4.43 -1.19
CA GLY A 45 9.69 4.97 -1.91
C GLY A 45 8.53 4.00 -2.03
N ASP A 46 8.79 2.68 -2.12
CA ASP A 46 7.73 1.68 -2.18
C ASP A 46 6.99 1.55 -0.84
N ALA A 47 7.73 1.50 0.27
CA ALA A 47 7.12 1.44 1.59
C ALA A 47 6.27 2.69 1.89
N LEU A 48 6.81 3.88 1.64
CA LEU A 48 6.09 5.13 1.88
C LEU A 48 4.97 5.37 0.87
N GLY A 49 5.24 5.14 -0.41
CA GLY A 49 4.23 5.30 -1.45
C GLY A 49 3.05 4.35 -1.24
N SER A 50 3.31 3.12 -0.84
CA SER A 50 2.26 2.13 -0.54
C SER A 50 1.46 2.51 0.71
N THR A 51 2.14 2.91 1.78
CA THR A 51 1.48 3.34 3.03
C THR A 51 0.55 4.53 2.77
N LEU A 52 1.07 5.57 2.12
CA LEU A 52 0.30 6.78 1.85
C LEU A 52 -0.76 6.56 0.78
N GLY A 53 -0.42 5.87 -0.30
CA GLY A 53 -1.35 5.61 -1.39
C GLY A 53 -2.56 4.81 -0.93
N LEU A 54 -2.33 3.70 -0.22
CA LEU A 54 -3.43 2.89 0.32
C LEU A 54 -4.23 3.68 1.36
N GLY A 55 -3.53 4.33 2.28
CA GLY A 55 -4.21 5.07 3.35
C GLY A 55 -5.07 6.23 2.84
N LEU A 56 -4.57 7.00 1.88
CA LEU A 56 -5.35 8.09 1.27
C LEU A 56 -6.56 7.55 0.52
N ALA A 57 -6.40 6.46 -0.24
CA ALA A 57 -7.51 5.84 -0.96
C ALA A 57 -8.61 5.36 -0.01
N LEU A 58 -8.22 4.72 1.08
CA LEU A 58 -9.18 4.25 2.10
C LEU A 58 -9.84 5.41 2.82
N ARG A 59 -9.09 6.48 3.11
CA ARG A 59 -9.64 7.68 3.75
C ARG A 59 -10.67 8.38 2.85
N GLU A 60 -10.40 8.45 1.56
CA GLU A 60 -11.34 9.03 0.60
C GLU A 60 -12.59 8.19 0.45
N ARG A 61 -12.45 6.86 0.40
CA ARG A 61 -13.57 5.92 0.26
C ARG A 61 -14.38 5.77 1.54
N PHE A 62 -13.73 5.85 2.70
CA PHE A 62 -14.34 5.65 4.02
C PHE A 62 -14.04 6.85 4.93
N PRO A 63 -14.62 8.01 4.66
CA PRO A 63 -14.23 9.27 5.35
C PRO A 63 -14.53 9.28 6.85
N ASN A 64 -15.35 8.35 7.36
CA ASN A 64 -15.69 8.27 8.77
C ASN A 64 -14.76 7.36 9.58
N LYS A 65 -13.82 6.68 8.92
CA LYS A 65 -12.84 5.82 9.60
C LYS A 65 -11.63 6.63 10.07
N GLU A 66 -11.03 6.20 11.16
CA GLU A 66 -9.77 6.74 11.64
C GLU A 66 -8.61 5.96 11.02
N ILE A 67 -7.91 6.57 10.08
CA ILE A 67 -6.80 5.94 9.37
C ILE A 67 -5.53 6.72 9.68
N THR A 68 -4.53 6.03 10.25
CA THR A 68 -3.25 6.61 10.65
C THR A 68 -2.12 6.01 9.83
N PHE A 69 -1.28 6.87 9.28
CA PHE A 69 -0.07 6.50 8.54
C PHE A 69 1.11 6.47 9.51
N LEU A 70 1.78 5.33 9.62
CA LEU A 70 2.87 5.15 10.57
C LEU A 70 4.23 5.08 9.89
N MET A 71 5.24 5.59 10.61
CA MET A 71 6.64 5.28 10.38
C MET A 71 7.04 4.16 11.34
N ALA A 72 7.64 3.11 10.82
CA ALA A 72 8.07 1.97 11.65
C ALA A 72 9.16 2.37 12.66
N ASP A 73 9.99 3.35 12.34
CA ASP A 73 11.01 3.88 13.22
C ASP A 73 10.71 5.33 13.61
N ASP A 74 11.48 5.87 14.58
CA ASP A 74 11.32 7.24 15.07
C ASP A 74 12.23 8.23 14.30
N ALA A 75 12.71 7.85 13.14
CA ALA A 75 13.48 8.74 12.28
C ALA A 75 12.54 9.68 11.49
N PRO A 76 13.05 10.86 11.10
CA PRO A 76 12.25 11.73 10.24
C PRO A 76 12.03 11.11 8.88
N VAL A 77 10.93 11.50 8.22
CA VAL A 77 10.66 11.07 6.84
C VAL A 77 11.86 11.47 5.97
N PRO A 78 12.41 10.55 5.16
CA PRO A 78 13.50 10.90 4.25
C PRO A 78 13.14 12.11 3.40
N ARG A 79 14.09 13.03 3.28
CA ARG A 79 13.86 14.32 2.64
C ARG A 79 13.30 14.19 1.21
N ILE A 80 13.80 13.21 0.46
CA ILE A 80 13.39 12.98 -0.92
C ILE A 80 11.93 12.53 -1.07
N TYR A 81 11.29 12.09 0.02
CA TYR A 81 9.89 11.60 -0.01
C TYR A 81 8.92 12.57 0.67
N ARG A 82 9.39 13.71 1.19
CA ARG A 82 8.52 14.67 1.88
C ARG A 82 7.51 15.37 0.97
N PHE A 83 7.73 15.29 -0.35
CA PHE A 83 6.79 15.82 -1.34
C PHE A 83 5.54 14.96 -1.51
N LEU A 84 5.56 13.70 -1.05
CA LEU A 84 4.44 12.80 -1.23
C LEU A 84 3.19 13.32 -0.50
N PRO A 85 2.00 13.27 -1.14
CA PRO A 85 0.76 13.62 -0.47
C PRO A 85 0.57 12.82 0.82
N GLY A 86 0.25 13.51 1.91
CA GLY A 86 0.06 12.90 3.22
C GLY A 86 1.33 12.64 4.01
N ALA A 87 2.51 12.90 3.47
CA ALA A 87 3.77 12.63 4.16
C ALA A 87 3.88 13.38 5.49
N GLU A 88 3.33 14.57 5.58
CA GLU A 88 3.31 15.38 6.81
C GLU A 88 2.46 14.77 7.93
N GLU A 89 1.60 13.81 7.60
CA GLU A 89 0.74 13.13 8.56
C GLU A 89 1.34 11.83 9.09
N LEU A 90 2.51 11.41 8.62
CA LEU A 90 3.18 10.21 9.11
C LEU A 90 3.54 10.36 10.58
N VAL A 91 3.15 9.39 11.38
CA VAL A 91 3.38 9.36 12.83
C VAL A 91 4.35 8.23 13.16
N PRO A 92 5.42 8.49 13.93
CA PRO A 92 6.26 7.41 14.43
C PRO A 92 5.42 6.39 15.21
N ALA A 93 5.60 5.11 14.91
CA ALA A 93 4.80 4.05 15.53
C ALA A 93 4.91 4.03 17.05
N VAL A 94 6.06 4.43 17.59
CA VAL A 94 6.28 4.50 19.05
C VAL A 94 5.32 5.50 19.74
N ARG A 95 4.81 6.47 18.99
CA ARG A 95 3.86 7.47 19.51
C ARG A 95 2.39 7.10 19.30
N TYR A 96 2.13 6.02 18.58
CA TYR A 96 0.78 5.53 18.34
C TYR A 96 0.40 4.62 19.50
N ALA A 97 -0.51 5.09 20.36
CA ALA A 97 -0.85 4.40 21.60
C ALA A 97 -2.16 3.61 21.53
N GLU A 98 -2.87 3.66 20.42
CA GLU A 98 -4.18 3.01 20.28
C GLU A 98 -4.03 1.53 19.93
N ASP A 99 -5.13 0.79 20.14
CA ASP A 99 -5.25 -0.61 19.72
C ASP A 99 -6.13 -0.64 18.46
N PRO A 100 -5.55 -0.65 17.24
CA PRO A 100 -6.36 -0.53 16.04
C PRO A 100 -7.20 -1.80 15.80
N ASP A 101 -8.36 -1.62 15.19
CA ASP A 101 -9.16 -2.75 14.72
C ASP A 101 -8.41 -3.53 13.63
N LEU A 102 -7.67 -2.82 12.80
CA LEU A 102 -6.93 -3.39 11.67
C LEU A 102 -5.56 -2.74 11.54
N PHE A 103 -4.54 -3.56 11.44
CA PHE A 103 -3.20 -3.14 11.01
C PHE A 103 -2.94 -3.65 9.60
N ILE A 104 -2.50 -2.78 8.70
CA ILE A 104 -2.09 -3.17 7.35
C ILE A 104 -0.59 -2.94 7.23
N SER A 105 0.13 -4.05 7.02
CA SER A 105 1.56 -4.04 6.71
C SER A 105 1.74 -3.97 5.20
N VAL A 106 2.60 -3.09 4.73
CA VAL A 106 2.93 -2.98 3.31
C VAL A 106 4.43 -3.09 3.12
N ASP A 107 4.86 -3.80 2.09
CA ASP A 107 6.27 -3.91 1.69
C ASP A 107 7.20 -4.39 2.81
N CYS A 108 6.71 -5.33 3.64
CA CYS A 108 7.49 -5.84 4.78
C CYS A 108 7.40 -7.36 4.86
N PRO A 109 8.52 -8.08 4.62
CA PRO A 109 8.51 -9.53 4.56
C PRO A 109 8.54 -10.24 5.92
N VAL A 110 8.99 -9.56 6.97
CA VAL A 110 9.16 -10.15 8.31
C VAL A 110 8.77 -9.13 9.38
N LEU A 111 8.22 -9.63 10.48
CA LEU A 111 7.74 -8.79 11.58
C LEU A 111 8.84 -7.90 12.18
N GLU A 112 10.08 -8.42 12.27
CA GLU A 112 11.21 -7.66 12.81
C GLU A 112 11.46 -6.35 12.07
N ARG A 113 11.22 -6.31 10.77
CA ARG A 113 11.44 -5.10 9.99
C ARG A 113 10.36 -4.04 10.18
N LEU A 114 9.31 -4.34 10.91
CA LEU A 114 8.34 -3.35 11.36
C LEU A 114 8.81 -2.57 12.60
N GLU A 115 9.94 -2.97 13.21
CA GLU A 115 10.56 -2.25 14.34
C GLU A 115 9.53 -1.84 15.41
N ASP A 116 9.38 -0.55 15.66
CA ASP A 116 8.44 -0.02 16.65
C ASP A 116 6.98 -0.34 16.32
N ALA A 117 6.65 -0.54 15.05
CA ALA A 117 5.30 -0.91 14.64
C ALA A 117 4.92 -2.34 15.04
N ARG A 118 5.89 -3.20 15.44
CA ARG A 118 5.58 -4.55 15.96
C ARG A 118 4.63 -4.52 17.14
N GLU A 119 4.81 -3.57 18.03
CA GLU A 119 3.93 -3.44 19.20
C GLU A 119 2.51 -3.06 18.79
N VAL A 120 2.37 -2.24 17.76
CA VAL A 120 1.06 -1.90 17.21
C VAL A 120 0.40 -3.14 16.59
N VAL A 121 1.16 -3.96 15.85
CA VAL A 121 0.67 -5.24 15.30
C VAL A 121 0.12 -6.13 16.43
N GLN A 122 0.86 -6.23 17.52
CA GLN A 122 0.48 -7.09 18.66
C GLN A 122 -0.80 -6.60 19.36
N ARG A 123 -1.08 -5.30 19.32
CA ARG A 123 -2.29 -4.71 19.90
C ARG A 123 -3.48 -4.70 18.94
N SER A 124 -3.25 -5.06 17.68
CA SER A 124 -4.28 -5.00 16.65
C SER A 124 -5.20 -6.22 16.70
N ARG A 125 -6.48 -6.03 16.39
CA ARG A 125 -7.46 -7.13 16.36
C ARG A 125 -7.28 -8.02 15.15
N PHE A 126 -6.88 -7.46 14.02
CA PHE A 126 -6.65 -8.19 12.78
C PHE A 126 -5.48 -7.56 12.03
N VAL A 127 -4.69 -8.39 11.33
CA VAL A 127 -3.50 -7.96 10.60
C VAL A 127 -3.56 -8.44 9.16
N VAL A 128 -3.37 -7.50 8.23
CA VAL A 128 -3.31 -7.76 6.80
C VAL A 128 -1.94 -7.35 6.28
N SER A 129 -1.38 -8.11 5.33
CA SER A 129 -0.10 -7.79 4.69
C SER A 129 -0.22 -7.75 3.18
N PHE A 130 0.38 -6.73 2.56
CA PHE A 130 0.63 -6.66 1.11
C PHE A 130 2.14 -6.63 0.90
N ASP A 131 2.70 -7.67 0.29
CA ASP A 131 4.15 -7.78 0.13
C ASP A 131 4.51 -8.50 -1.17
N HIS A 132 5.67 -8.15 -1.73
CA HIS A 132 6.19 -8.77 -2.94
C HIS A 132 7.49 -9.55 -2.73
N HIS A 133 8.00 -9.59 -1.50
CA HIS A 133 9.22 -10.34 -1.18
C HIS A 133 8.92 -11.84 -1.02
N PRO A 134 9.94 -12.71 -1.20
CA PRO A 134 9.78 -14.12 -0.90
C PRO A 134 9.35 -14.36 0.55
N ALA A 135 8.48 -15.34 0.77
CA ALA A 135 7.95 -15.68 2.09
C ALA A 135 9.06 -16.19 3.02
N ARG A 136 9.19 -15.59 4.20
CA ARG A 136 10.08 -16.06 5.26
C ARG A 136 9.31 -16.46 6.51
N GLU A 137 8.30 -15.69 6.85
CA GLU A 137 7.39 -15.97 7.96
C GLU A 137 6.04 -15.37 7.65
N GLU A 138 4.99 -15.91 8.25
CA GLU A 138 3.63 -15.40 8.12
C GLU A 138 3.21 -14.80 9.46
N PHE A 139 3.21 -13.47 9.57
CA PHE A 139 2.80 -12.78 10.78
C PHE A 139 1.41 -12.15 10.68
N ALA A 140 0.84 -12.12 9.50
CA ALA A 140 -0.48 -11.53 9.25
C ALA A 140 -1.58 -12.59 9.26
N ASP A 141 -2.79 -12.18 9.63
CA ASP A 141 -3.97 -13.03 9.56
C ASP A 141 -4.41 -13.31 8.12
N SER A 142 -4.19 -12.34 7.25
CA SER A 142 -4.46 -12.46 5.83
C SER A 142 -3.39 -11.73 5.03
N SER A 143 -2.90 -12.34 3.94
CA SER A 143 -1.80 -11.78 3.16
C SER A 143 -2.07 -11.86 1.67
N ILE A 144 -1.65 -10.81 0.96
CA ILE A 144 -1.42 -10.84 -0.47
C ILE A 144 0.09 -10.78 -0.68
N ARG A 145 0.66 -11.87 -1.20
CA ARG A 145 2.09 -11.94 -1.47
C ARG A 145 2.32 -12.42 -2.89
N ARG A 146 3.05 -11.62 -3.67
CA ARG A 146 3.40 -11.96 -5.04
C ARG A 146 4.84 -11.57 -5.32
N VAL A 147 5.71 -12.57 -5.44
CA VAL A 147 7.13 -12.34 -5.77
C VAL A 147 7.34 -11.89 -7.20
N ASP A 148 6.37 -12.10 -8.08
CA ASP A 148 6.41 -11.64 -9.46
C ASP A 148 5.96 -10.18 -9.63
N ALA A 149 5.44 -9.55 -8.59
CA ALA A 149 5.10 -8.13 -8.62
C ALA A 149 6.36 -7.28 -8.51
N ALA A 150 6.41 -6.20 -9.28
CA ALA A 150 7.55 -5.30 -9.29
C ALA A 150 7.71 -4.53 -7.98
N SER A 151 6.60 -4.29 -7.27
CA SER A 151 6.58 -3.53 -6.02
C SER A 151 5.31 -3.83 -5.24
N ALA A 152 5.27 -3.43 -3.96
CA ALA A 152 4.06 -3.49 -3.16
C ALA A 152 2.99 -2.53 -3.72
N SER A 153 3.41 -1.39 -4.28
CA SER A 153 2.49 -0.43 -4.89
C SER A 153 1.68 -1.03 -6.03
N VAL A 154 2.25 -1.97 -6.80
CA VAL A 154 1.53 -2.71 -7.85
C VAL A 154 0.37 -3.51 -7.25
N LEU A 155 0.62 -4.20 -6.14
CA LEU A 155 -0.41 -4.99 -5.46
C LEU A 155 -1.54 -4.11 -4.92
N ILE A 156 -1.19 -2.97 -4.38
CA ILE A 156 -2.17 -2.03 -3.84
C ILE A 156 -3.01 -1.43 -4.96
N GLU A 157 -2.38 -1.05 -6.08
CA GLU A 157 -3.12 -0.56 -7.25
C GLU A 157 -4.10 -1.63 -7.77
N GLU A 158 -3.66 -2.87 -7.88
CA GLU A 158 -4.53 -3.97 -8.30
C GLU A 158 -5.70 -4.16 -7.33
N PHE A 159 -5.42 -4.16 -6.02
CA PHE A 159 -6.46 -4.28 -4.98
C PHE A 159 -7.50 -3.17 -5.07
N LEU A 160 -7.04 -1.91 -5.13
CA LEU A 160 -7.96 -0.77 -5.22
C LEU A 160 -8.82 -0.83 -6.47
N SER A 161 -8.21 -1.15 -7.60
CA SER A 161 -8.93 -1.25 -8.88
C SER A 161 -9.92 -2.40 -8.87
N PHE A 162 -9.54 -3.56 -8.34
CA PHE A 162 -10.41 -4.72 -8.21
C PHE A 162 -11.63 -4.43 -7.33
N CYS A 163 -11.44 -3.72 -6.23
CA CYS A 163 -12.50 -3.35 -5.30
C CYS A 163 -13.28 -2.11 -5.73
N THR A 164 -12.98 -1.55 -6.89
CA THR A 164 -13.62 -0.32 -7.42
C THR A 164 -13.46 0.85 -6.46
N ILE A 165 -12.31 0.94 -5.80
CA ILE A 165 -11.93 2.09 -4.99
C ILE A 165 -11.17 3.07 -5.87
N SER A 166 -11.64 4.30 -5.97
CA SER A 166 -11.08 5.32 -6.85
C SER A 166 -9.62 5.63 -6.51
N ILE A 167 -8.82 5.82 -7.55
CA ILE A 167 -7.43 6.26 -7.42
C ILE A 167 -7.38 7.73 -7.83
N SER A 168 -7.38 8.62 -6.84
CA SER A 168 -7.26 10.06 -7.06
C SER A 168 -5.85 10.42 -7.52
N PRO A 169 -5.61 11.65 -8.03
CA PRO A 169 -4.26 12.10 -8.38
C PRO A 169 -3.24 11.94 -7.23
N ASP A 170 -3.63 12.25 -6.01
CA ASP A 170 -2.74 12.11 -4.84
C ASP A 170 -2.38 10.65 -4.59
N VAL A 171 -3.36 9.75 -4.64
CA VAL A 171 -3.12 8.30 -4.51
C VAL A 171 -2.21 7.81 -5.64
N ALA A 172 -2.48 8.22 -6.87
CA ALA A 172 -1.68 7.85 -8.03
C ALA A 172 -0.22 8.27 -7.89
N ASN A 173 0.02 9.50 -7.41
CA ASN A 173 1.38 10.00 -7.18
C ASN A 173 2.14 9.17 -6.15
N CYS A 174 1.48 8.78 -5.07
CA CYS A 174 2.09 7.92 -4.05
C CYS A 174 2.45 6.54 -4.60
N LEU A 175 1.51 5.89 -5.27
CA LEU A 175 1.73 4.55 -5.83
C LEU A 175 2.76 4.57 -6.96
N PHE A 176 2.75 5.59 -7.80
CA PHE A 176 3.72 5.75 -8.88
C PHE A 176 5.14 5.93 -8.33
N CYS A 177 5.29 6.70 -7.25
CA CYS A 177 6.59 6.85 -6.58
C CYS A 177 7.14 5.49 -6.13
N GLY A 178 6.29 4.66 -5.51
CA GLY A 178 6.68 3.32 -5.10
C GLY A 178 7.13 2.45 -6.26
N LEU A 179 6.36 2.46 -7.35
CA LEU A 179 6.67 1.68 -8.54
C LEU A 179 8.00 2.12 -9.16
N VAL A 180 8.20 3.42 -9.34
CA VAL A 180 9.41 3.98 -9.97
C VAL A 180 10.65 3.69 -9.13
N THR A 181 10.55 3.83 -7.81
CA THR A 181 11.70 3.61 -6.91
C THR A 181 12.13 2.15 -6.93
N ASP A 182 11.18 1.24 -6.85
CA ASP A 182 11.48 -0.18 -6.74
C ASP A 182 11.92 -0.79 -8.07
N THR A 183 11.48 -0.24 -9.19
CA THR A 183 11.91 -0.67 -10.53
C THR A 183 13.14 0.09 -11.04
N GLY A 184 13.69 1.01 -10.26
CA GLY A 184 14.81 1.85 -10.70
C GLY A 184 14.48 2.65 -11.97
N ARG A 185 13.27 3.22 -12.04
CA ARG A 185 12.73 3.90 -13.22
C ARG A 185 12.61 2.96 -14.42
N PHE A 186 12.20 1.72 -14.15
CA PHE A 186 12.06 0.66 -15.16
C PHE A 186 13.37 0.17 -15.76
N GLN A 187 14.49 0.37 -15.05
CA GLN A 187 15.81 -0.08 -15.50
C GLN A 187 16.25 -1.42 -14.89
N TYR A 188 15.56 -1.86 -13.82
CA TYR A 188 15.87 -3.11 -13.14
C TYR A 188 15.13 -4.29 -13.78
N GLN A 189 15.59 -5.51 -13.48
CA GLN A 189 14.99 -6.74 -14.01
C GLN A 189 13.55 -6.96 -13.56
N ASN A 190 13.13 -6.36 -12.45
CA ASN A 190 11.76 -6.44 -11.97
C ASN A 190 10.79 -5.54 -12.76
N ALA A 191 11.28 -4.71 -13.68
CA ALA A 191 10.43 -3.94 -14.58
C ALA A 191 9.91 -4.86 -15.69
N ASP A 192 8.69 -5.34 -15.58
CA ASP A 192 8.03 -6.24 -16.51
C ASP A 192 6.86 -5.55 -17.24
N PRO A 193 6.22 -6.21 -18.23
CA PRO A 193 5.07 -5.61 -18.91
C PRO A 193 3.95 -5.17 -17.98
N HIS A 194 3.68 -5.91 -16.91
CA HIS A 194 2.67 -5.55 -15.92
C HIS A 194 3.00 -4.24 -15.21
N SER A 195 4.27 -4.01 -14.86
CA SER A 195 4.72 -2.75 -14.26
C SER A 195 4.44 -1.55 -15.17
N PHE A 196 4.69 -1.70 -16.47
CA PHE A 196 4.39 -0.63 -17.44
C PHE A 196 2.89 -0.39 -17.57
N VAL A 197 2.07 -1.43 -17.50
CA VAL A 197 0.60 -1.30 -17.52
C VAL A 197 0.13 -0.52 -16.29
N VAL A 198 0.60 -0.87 -15.11
CA VAL A 198 0.26 -0.16 -13.87
C VAL A 198 0.71 1.29 -13.93
N ALA A 199 1.95 1.55 -14.39
CA ALA A 199 2.45 2.90 -14.55
C ALA A 199 1.57 3.73 -15.49
N SER A 200 1.17 3.15 -16.62
CA SER A 200 0.27 3.80 -17.59
C SER A 200 -1.07 4.18 -16.95
N ARG A 201 -1.65 3.28 -16.15
CA ARG A 201 -2.92 3.54 -15.45
C ARG A 201 -2.78 4.62 -14.39
N LEU A 202 -1.65 4.64 -13.64
CA LEU A 202 -1.38 5.66 -12.63
C LEU A 202 -1.17 7.04 -13.26
N VAL A 203 -0.45 7.10 -14.37
CA VAL A 203 -0.28 8.36 -15.13
C VAL A 203 -1.64 8.86 -15.66
N ALA A 204 -2.49 7.97 -16.14
CA ALA A 204 -3.83 8.33 -16.61
C ALA A 204 -4.73 8.84 -15.47
N ALA A 205 -4.51 8.39 -14.24
CA ALA A 205 -5.28 8.83 -13.07
C ALA A 205 -4.85 10.21 -12.56
N GLY A 206 -3.67 10.63 -12.92
CA GLY A 206 -3.16 11.94 -12.52
C GLY A 206 -1.73 11.95 -12.09
#